data_e425e0268b5193ac22899f3e95b08921
#
_entry.id   e425e0268b5193ac22899f3e95b08921
#
_cell.length_a   1.000
_cell.length_b   1.000
_cell.length_c   1.000
_cell.angle_alpha   90.00
_cell.angle_beta   90.00
_cell.angle_gamma   90.00
#
_symmetry.space_group_name_H-M   'P 1'
#
loop_
_entity.id
_entity.type
_entity.pdbx_description
1 polymer ?
#
loop_
_entity_poly.entity_id
_entity_poly.type
_entity_poly.pdbx_seq_one_letter_code
_entity_poly.pdbx_strand_id
1 'polypeptide(L)'
;MDTITLTGVHANGTHGVLTFEHERPQTFVVDVTLHLDLAAAGQSDDLNDTIDYGRVAKDIVAVIEGPHVDLIERLAQRIADKILADAPAVASIDVTVHKPHAPIVVAFADVSVSISRVRATDNGRTAEKHAIHNAVVALGGNVGEVESILRAAVREIDALLGTQVTGISPLYRTAAWGMADGTPDFLNAVEELGTTMGSHES
;
A
#
# COMPACT_ATOMS: atom_id res chain seq x y z
N MET A 1 9.27 -1.81 -18.18
CA MET A 1 7.82 -1.94 -18.36
C MET A 1 7.35 -0.57 -18.79
N ASP A 2 6.54 -0.53 -19.85
CA ASP A 2 6.10 0.73 -20.44
C ASP A 2 4.84 1.23 -19.74
N THR A 3 4.44 2.48 -20.01
CA THR A 3 3.28 3.07 -19.36
C THR A 3 2.39 3.84 -20.33
N ILE A 4 1.07 3.78 -20.09
CA ILE A 4 0.09 4.71 -20.62
C ILE A 4 -0.48 5.47 -19.44
N THR A 5 -0.46 6.81 -19.50
CA THR A 5 -0.97 7.66 -18.40
C THR A 5 -2.14 8.50 -18.91
N LEU A 6 -3.25 8.47 -18.17
CA LEU A 6 -4.36 9.41 -18.30
C LEU A 6 -4.37 10.32 -17.10
N THR A 7 -4.39 11.63 -17.33
CA THR A 7 -4.37 12.64 -16.26
C THR A 7 -5.60 13.52 -16.35
N GLY A 8 -6.23 13.82 -15.20
CA GLY A 8 -7.32 14.77 -15.10
C GLY A 8 -8.66 14.25 -15.61
N VAL A 9 -8.90 12.94 -15.61
CA VAL A 9 -10.24 12.39 -15.92
C VAL A 9 -11.19 12.78 -14.80
N HIS A 10 -12.24 13.55 -15.11
CA HIS A 10 -13.15 14.06 -14.09
C HIS A 10 -14.62 13.74 -14.38
N ALA A 11 -15.37 13.51 -13.31
CA ALA A 11 -16.80 13.30 -13.31
C ALA A 11 -17.40 13.69 -11.95
N ASN A 12 -18.71 13.72 -11.86
CA ASN A 12 -19.40 14.03 -10.62
C ASN A 12 -19.91 12.76 -9.96
N GLY A 13 -19.65 12.60 -8.67
CA GLY A 13 -20.11 11.47 -7.86
C GLY A 13 -20.58 11.89 -6.48
N THR A 14 -21.31 11.00 -5.81
CA THR A 14 -21.87 11.23 -4.47
C THR A 14 -21.08 10.42 -3.44
N HIS A 15 -19.74 10.54 -3.44
CA HIS A 15 -18.86 9.79 -2.54
C HIS A 15 -18.41 10.63 -1.35
N GLY A 16 -18.43 10.04 -0.16
CA GLY A 16 -18.00 10.67 1.09
C GLY A 16 -18.81 10.18 2.29
N VAL A 17 -18.30 10.44 3.50
CA VAL A 17 -18.89 9.96 4.77
C VAL A 17 -20.08 10.80 5.23
N LEU A 18 -20.13 12.09 4.85
CA LEU A 18 -21.12 13.02 5.34
C LEU A 18 -22.45 12.89 4.59
N THR A 19 -23.57 12.96 5.31
CA THR A 19 -24.93 12.77 4.75
C THR A 19 -25.20 13.64 3.52
N PHE A 20 -24.75 14.90 3.52
CA PHE A 20 -24.97 15.79 2.37
C PHE A 20 -24.16 15.39 1.13
N GLU A 21 -23.05 14.66 1.27
CA GLU A 21 -22.25 14.16 0.16
C GLU A 21 -22.95 13.01 -0.58
N HIS A 22 -23.88 12.32 0.07
CA HIS A 22 -24.72 11.28 -0.54
C HIS A 22 -25.77 11.88 -1.48
N GLU A 23 -26.19 13.13 -1.22
CA GLU A 23 -27.29 13.79 -1.95
C GLU A 23 -26.77 14.82 -2.98
N ARG A 24 -25.59 15.37 -2.75
CA ARG A 24 -25.01 16.44 -3.58
C ARG A 24 -23.77 15.95 -4.30
N PRO A 25 -23.88 15.70 -5.62
CA PRO A 25 -22.70 15.34 -6.42
C PRO A 25 -21.61 16.41 -6.35
N GLN A 26 -20.37 15.97 -6.24
CA GLN A 26 -19.19 16.81 -6.33
C GLN A 26 -18.21 16.24 -7.34
N THR A 27 -17.32 17.09 -7.85
CA THR A 27 -16.31 16.67 -8.83
C THR A 27 -15.21 15.87 -8.15
N PHE A 28 -14.91 14.71 -8.73
CA PHE A 28 -13.72 13.92 -8.50
C PHE A 28 -12.83 14.00 -9.73
N VAL A 29 -11.51 14.03 -9.53
CA VAL A 29 -10.53 13.99 -10.60
C VAL A 29 -9.66 12.76 -10.40
N VAL A 30 -9.36 12.05 -11.48
CA VAL A 30 -8.64 10.78 -11.43
C VAL A 30 -7.48 10.79 -12.40
N ASP A 31 -6.31 10.42 -11.90
CA ASP A 31 -5.13 10.10 -12.69
C ASP A 31 -4.88 8.60 -12.61
N VAL A 32 -4.56 7.99 -13.75
CA VAL A 32 -4.16 6.58 -13.79
C VAL A 32 -2.91 6.40 -14.62
N THR A 33 -2.03 5.49 -14.17
CA THR A 33 -0.89 5.01 -14.94
C THR A 33 -1.03 3.50 -15.09
N LEU A 34 -1.16 3.05 -16.35
CA LEU A 34 -1.25 1.65 -16.73
C LEU A 34 0.14 1.15 -17.08
N HIS A 35 0.59 0.06 -16.46
CA HIS A 35 1.86 -0.58 -16.74
C HIS A 35 1.64 -1.82 -17.60
N LEU A 36 2.24 -1.85 -18.80
CA LEU A 36 2.06 -2.91 -19.79
C LEU A 36 3.29 -2.99 -20.71
N ASP A 37 3.30 -3.94 -21.63
CA ASP A 37 4.29 -4.02 -22.69
C ASP A 37 3.71 -3.37 -23.96
N LEU A 38 4.37 -2.37 -24.50
CA LEU A 38 3.97 -1.63 -25.70
C LEU A 38 4.83 -1.97 -26.93
N ALA A 39 5.78 -2.93 -26.82
CA ALA A 39 6.70 -3.24 -27.90
C ALA A 39 5.98 -3.72 -29.17
N ALA A 40 4.93 -4.55 -29.04
CA ALA A 40 4.14 -5.03 -30.17
C ALA A 40 3.42 -3.87 -30.88
N ALA A 41 2.70 -3.04 -30.12
CA ALA A 41 1.98 -1.89 -30.66
C ALA A 41 2.92 -0.87 -31.33
N GLY A 42 4.12 -0.67 -30.77
CA GLY A 42 5.14 0.21 -31.36
C GLY A 42 5.70 -0.29 -32.68
N GLN A 43 5.54 -1.58 -32.99
CA GLN A 43 5.98 -2.19 -34.26
C GLN A 43 4.83 -2.33 -35.28
N SER A 44 3.64 -2.71 -34.80
CA SER A 44 2.51 -3.06 -35.67
C SER A 44 1.66 -1.85 -36.05
N ASP A 45 1.64 -0.79 -35.24
CA ASP A 45 0.69 0.34 -35.32
C ASP A 45 -0.78 -0.15 -35.28
N ASP A 46 -1.05 -1.27 -34.59
CA ASP A 46 -2.38 -1.86 -34.44
C ASP A 46 -2.93 -1.64 -33.03
N LEU A 47 -4.16 -1.10 -32.95
CA LEU A 47 -4.84 -0.86 -31.68
C LEU A 47 -5.10 -2.18 -30.90
N ASN A 48 -5.17 -3.31 -31.58
CA ASN A 48 -5.34 -4.61 -30.91
C ASN A 48 -4.12 -5.04 -30.07
N ASP A 49 -2.96 -4.44 -30.34
CA ASP A 49 -1.71 -4.71 -29.62
C ASP A 49 -1.48 -3.77 -28.44
N THR A 50 -2.47 -2.91 -28.10
CA THR A 50 -2.38 -1.95 -27.02
C THR A 50 -3.70 -1.83 -26.25
N ILE A 51 -3.89 -0.74 -25.50
CA ILE A 51 -5.09 -0.43 -24.73
C ILE A 51 -5.82 0.75 -25.35
N ASP A 52 -7.13 0.61 -25.56
CA ASP A 52 -8.01 1.73 -25.83
C ASP A 52 -8.19 2.59 -24.57
N TYR A 53 -7.34 3.61 -24.43
CA TYR A 53 -7.41 4.56 -23.32
C TYR A 53 -8.71 5.38 -23.31
N GLY A 54 -9.40 5.51 -24.44
CA GLY A 54 -10.72 6.13 -24.49
C GLY A 54 -11.78 5.30 -23.77
N ARG A 55 -11.67 3.96 -23.83
CA ARG A 55 -12.48 3.04 -23.05
C ARG A 55 -12.13 3.14 -21.57
N VAL A 56 -10.85 3.16 -21.23
CA VAL A 56 -10.39 3.33 -19.83
C VAL A 56 -10.96 4.61 -19.22
N ALA A 57 -10.92 5.74 -19.94
CA ALA A 57 -11.51 7.00 -19.47
C ALA A 57 -13.02 6.87 -19.20
N LYS A 58 -13.77 6.20 -20.07
CA LYS A 58 -15.22 5.93 -19.87
C LYS A 58 -15.48 5.04 -18.64
N ASP A 59 -14.66 4.03 -18.43
CA ASP A 59 -14.75 3.14 -17.27
C ASP A 59 -14.51 3.90 -15.96
N ILE A 60 -13.52 4.81 -15.93
CA ILE A 60 -13.28 5.70 -14.78
C ILE A 60 -14.52 6.56 -14.49
N VAL A 61 -15.06 7.23 -15.49
CA VAL A 61 -16.28 8.05 -15.35
C VAL A 61 -17.44 7.22 -14.84
N ALA A 62 -17.68 6.04 -15.41
CA ALA A 62 -18.76 5.14 -14.99
C ALA A 62 -18.62 4.68 -13.51
N VAL A 63 -17.40 4.50 -13.02
CA VAL A 63 -17.16 4.16 -11.60
C VAL A 63 -17.43 5.36 -10.70
N ILE A 64 -17.01 6.58 -11.09
CA ILE A 64 -17.25 7.81 -10.31
C ILE A 64 -18.76 8.12 -10.23
N GLU A 65 -19.50 7.95 -11.34
CA GLU A 65 -20.94 8.18 -11.40
C GLU A 65 -21.77 7.02 -10.84
N GLY A 66 -21.10 5.94 -10.48
CA GLY A 66 -21.71 4.69 -10.01
C GLY A 66 -22.16 4.73 -8.55
N PRO A 67 -22.43 3.55 -7.96
CA PRO A 67 -22.92 3.45 -6.58
C PRO A 67 -21.99 4.12 -5.58
N HIS A 68 -22.59 4.82 -4.62
CA HIS A 68 -21.92 5.51 -3.52
C HIS A 68 -20.89 4.66 -2.79
N VAL A 69 -19.81 5.31 -2.35
CA VAL A 69 -18.83 4.81 -1.37
C VAL A 69 -18.48 5.91 -0.37
N ASP A 70 -18.21 5.54 0.88
CA ASP A 70 -17.85 6.48 1.93
C ASP A 70 -16.43 7.04 1.76
N LEU A 71 -15.49 6.22 1.30
CA LEU A 71 -14.06 6.53 1.25
C LEU A 71 -13.55 6.64 -0.19
N ILE A 72 -12.71 7.64 -0.46
CA ILE A 72 -12.07 7.79 -1.78
C ILE A 72 -11.05 6.67 -2.03
N GLU A 73 -10.51 6.03 -0.99
CA GLU A 73 -9.72 4.81 -1.08
C GLU A 73 -10.51 3.67 -1.72
N ARG A 74 -11.80 3.54 -1.36
CA ARG A 74 -12.67 2.53 -1.97
C ARG A 74 -13.03 2.88 -3.41
N LEU A 75 -13.17 4.17 -3.72
CA LEU A 75 -13.36 4.64 -5.09
C LEU A 75 -12.15 4.29 -5.96
N ALA A 76 -10.94 4.59 -5.46
CA ALA A 76 -9.69 4.24 -6.14
C ALA A 76 -9.58 2.73 -6.37
N GLN A 77 -9.91 1.91 -5.36
CA GLN A 77 -9.92 0.44 -5.49
C GLN A 77 -10.89 -0.03 -6.57
N ARG A 78 -12.13 0.49 -6.61
CA ARG A 78 -13.11 0.13 -7.64
C ARG A 78 -12.65 0.47 -9.05
N ILE A 79 -11.97 1.60 -9.22
CA ILE A 79 -11.38 2.01 -10.51
C ILE A 79 -10.30 1.01 -10.93
N ALA A 80 -9.38 0.67 -10.02
CA ALA A 80 -8.33 -0.30 -10.30
C ALA A 80 -8.89 -1.67 -10.65
N ASP A 81 -9.86 -2.18 -9.86
CA ASP A 81 -10.50 -3.48 -10.08
C ASP A 81 -11.18 -3.53 -11.46
N LYS A 82 -11.91 -2.46 -11.82
CA LYS A 82 -12.61 -2.38 -13.11
C LYS A 82 -11.65 -2.40 -14.28
N ILE A 83 -10.60 -1.58 -14.24
CA ILE A 83 -9.63 -1.49 -15.33
C ILE A 83 -8.83 -2.80 -15.45
N LEU A 84 -8.36 -3.36 -14.33
CA LEU A 84 -7.66 -4.64 -14.35
C LEU A 84 -8.53 -5.79 -14.85
N ALA A 85 -9.84 -5.80 -14.60
CA ALA A 85 -10.75 -6.80 -15.13
C ALA A 85 -10.92 -6.69 -16.64
N ASP A 86 -11.10 -5.47 -17.16
CA ASP A 86 -11.48 -5.21 -18.56
C ASP A 86 -10.29 -5.10 -19.53
N ALA A 87 -9.08 -4.83 -19.01
CA ALA A 87 -7.86 -4.63 -19.80
C ALA A 87 -6.80 -5.70 -19.47
N PRO A 88 -6.89 -6.93 -20.02
CA PRO A 88 -6.00 -8.05 -19.67
C PRO A 88 -4.51 -7.79 -19.92
N ALA A 89 -4.16 -6.90 -20.84
CA ALA A 89 -2.76 -6.55 -21.13
C ALA A 89 -2.11 -5.67 -20.05
N VAL A 90 -2.89 -5.05 -19.16
CA VAL A 90 -2.37 -4.25 -18.06
C VAL A 90 -1.88 -5.17 -16.94
N ALA A 91 -0.59 -5.14 -16.64
CA ALA A 91 0.02 -5.94 -15.58
C ALA A 91 -0.17 -5.32 -14.19
N SER A 92 -0.10 -3.99 -14.10
CA SER A 92 -0.36 -3.23 -12.88
C SER A 92 -0.87 -1.84 -13.20
N ILE A 93 -1.49 -1.19 -12.22
CA ILE A 93 -2.09 0.13 -12.35
C ILE A 93 -1.81 0.97 -11.10
N ASP A 94 -1.45 2.24 -11.29
CA ASP A 94 -1.48 3.26 -10.26
C ASP A 94 -2.71 4.12 -10.47
N VAL A 95 -3.45 4.38 -9.40
CA VAL A 95 -4.67 5.20 -9.43
C VAL A 95 -4.56 6.28 -8.36
N THR A 96 -4.71 7.53 -8.75
CA THR A 96 -4.84 8.66 -7.82
C THR A 96 -6.23 9.26 -7.96
N VAL A 97 -6.96 9.33 -6.87
CA VAL A 97 -8.28 9.98 -6.79
C VAL A 97 -8.14 11.28 -6.00
N HIS A 98 -8.50 12.37 -6.62
CA HIS A 98 -8.51 13.72 -6.06
C HIS A 98 -9.93 14.14 -5.69
N LYS A 99 -10.07 14.81 -4.56
CA LYS A 99 -11.33 15.38 -4.05
C LYS A 99 -11.13 16.86 -3.71
N PRO A 100 -11.05 17.74 -4.73
CA PRO A 100 -10.69 19.16 -4.54
C PRO A 100 -11.71 19.94 -3.71
N HIS A 101 -12.96 19.44 -3.62
CA HIS A 101 -14.04 20.05 -2.84
C HIS A 101 -14.38 19.27 -1.57
N ALA A 102 -13.39 18.55 -0.99
CA ALA A 102 -13.59 17.84 0.26
C ALA A 102 -14.05 18.82 1.37
N PRO A 103 -14.97 18.42 2.26
CA PRO A 103 -15.53 19.29 3.30
C PRO A 103 -14.55 19.49 4.46
N ILE A 104 -13.42 20.11 4.19
CA ILE A 104 -12.35 20.42 5.15
C ILE A 104 -12.49 21.88 5.56
N VAL A 105 -12.47 22.15 6.89
CA VAL A 105 -12.73 23.49 7.45
C VAL A 105 -11.60 24.50 7.20
N VAL A 106 -10.38 24.00 6.96
CA VAL A 106 -9.22 24.86 6.69
C VAL A 106 -9.00 25.06 5.19
N ALA A 107 -8.31 26.13 4.79
CA ALA A 107 -7.96 26.36 3.40
C ALA A 107 -6.95 25.28 2.93
N PHE A 108 -7.26 24.62 1.83
CA PHE A 108 -6.41 23.62 1.18
C PHE A 108 -6.62 23.68 -0.32
N ALA A 109 -5.70 23.10 -1.08
CA ALA A 109 -5.79 23.07 -2.55
C ALA A 109 -6.47 21.78 -3.05
N ASP A 110 -6.12 20.64 -2.47
CA ASP A 110 -6.61 19.32 -2.87
C ASP A 110 -6.37 18.32 -1.74
N VAL A 111 -7.14 17.24 -1.74
CA VAL A 111 -6.86 16.01 -1.01
C VAL A 111 -6.97 14.84 -1.97
N SER A 112 -5.98 13.95 -1.95
CA SER A 112 -5.95 12.81 -2.84
C SER A 112 -5.48 11.54 -2.14
N VAL A 113 -5.87 10.41 -2.72
CA VAL A 113 -5.42 9.06 -2.35
C VAL A 113 -4.81 8.41 -3.58
N SER A 114 -3.62 7.86 -3.42
CA SER A 114 -2.93 7.09 -4.47
C SER A 114 -2.78 5.65 -4.03
N ILE A 115 -3.11 4.73 -4.93
CA ILE A 115 -2.95 3.28 -4.73
C ILE A 115 -2.26 2.64 -5.92
N SER A 116 -1.51 1.58 -5.68
CA SER A 116 -0.95 0.71 -6.74
C SER A 116 -1.55 -0.68 -6.62
N ARG A 117 -1.95 -1.29 -7.75
CA ARG A 117 -2.50 -2.65 -7.81
C ARG A 117 -1.88 -3.44 -8.94
N VAL A 118 -1.62 -4.71 -8.66
CA VAL A 118 -1.06 -5.66 -9.62
C VAL A 118 -2.14 -6.66 -10.02
N ARG A 119 -2.18 -7.07 -11.28
CA ARG A 119 -3.08 -8.12 -11.75
C ARG A 119 -2.79 -9.42 -11.01
N ALA A 120 -3.80 -10.04 -10.45
CA ALA A 120 -3.70 -11.42 -9.99
C ALA A 120 -3.49 -12.32 -11.24
N THR A 121 -2.32 -12.96 -11.35
CA THR A 121 -2.09 -13.96 -12.38
C THR A 121 -2.81 -15.24 -12.01
N ASP A 122 -3.45 -15.89 -12.97
CA ASP A 122 -4.33 -17.07 -12.82
C ASP A 122 -3.55 -18.38 -12.48
N ASN A 123 -2.34 -18.26 -11.98
CA ASN A 123 -1.61 -19.35 -11.36
C ASN A 123 -2.00 -19.42 -9.89
N GLY A 124 -3.15 -20.03 -9.62
CA GLY A 124 -3.77 -20.42 -8.37
C GLY A 124 -2.95 -20.38 -7.08
N ARG A 125 -2.37 -19.24 -6.79
CA ARG A 125 -1.87 -18.74 -5.52
C ARG A 125 -1.65 -17.25 -5.71
N THR A 126 -2.55 -16.44 -5.18
CA THR A 126 -2.24 -15.09 -4.73
C THR A 126 -1.16 -15.19 -3.66
N ALA A 127 0.09 -15.33 -4.13
CA ALA A 127 1.16 -14.75 -3.39
C ALA A 127 1.19 -13.28 -3.87
N GLU A 128 0.48 -12.36 -3.18
CA GLU A 128 1.18 -11.15 -2.87
C GLU A 128 2.56 -11.64 -2.42
N LYS A 129 3.56 -11.58 -3.32
CA LYS A 129 4.93 -11.48 -2.88
C LYS A 129 4.98 -10.14 -2.17
N HIS A 130 4.55 -10.12 -0.93
CA HIS A 130 5.03 -9.14 0.01
C HIS A 130 6.54 -9.27 -0.11
N ALA A 131 7.18 -8.22 -0.65
CA ALA A 131 8.63 -8.22 -0.73
C ALA A 131 9.09 -8.52 0.70
N ILE A 132 9.83 -9.61 0.87
CA ILE A 132 10.39 -9.93 2.17
C ILE A 132 11.39 -8.81 2.45
N HIS A 133 11.04 -7.95 3.39
CA HIS A 133 11.91 -6.90 3.87
C HIS A 133 12.80 -7.50 4.98
N ASN A 134 14.09 -7.31 4.87
CA ASN A 134 15.00 -7.67 5.95
C ASN A 134 14.99 -6.50 6.94
N ALA A 135 14.67 -6.80 8.20
CA ALA A 135 14.72 -5.86 9.29
C ALA A 135 15.70 -6.38 10.36
N VAL A 136 16.30 -5.46 11.10
CA VAL A 136 17.16 -5.76 12.25
C VAL A 136 16.54 -5.12 13.48
N VAL A 137 16.23 -5.93 14.48
CA VAL A 137 15.65 -5.47 15.74
C VAL A 137 16.64 -5.67 16.87
N ALA A 138 16.88 -4.62 17.65
CA ALA A 138 17.70 -4.70 18.86
C ALA A 138 16.77 -4.84 20.07
N LEU A 139 17.01 -5.85 20.87
CA LEU A 139 16.31 -6.14 22.13
C LEU A 139 17.25 -5.90 23.30
N GLY A 140 16.78 -5.29 24.38
CA GLY A 140 17.60 -5.06 25.55
C GLY A 140 16.77 -4.82 26.81
N GLY A 141 17.37 -5.17 27.97
CA GLY A 141 16.76 -4.94 29.27
C GLY A 141 17.76 -5.12 30.40
N ASN A 142 17.40 -4.59 31.57
CA ASN A 142 18.25 -4.71 32.79
C ASN A 142 17.41 -4.93 34.07
N VAL A 143 16.12 -5.22 33.93
CA VAL A 143 15.20 -5.41 35.06
C VAL A 143 14.56 -6.79 35.00
N GLY A 144 14.60 -7.53 36.11
CA GLY A 144 14.00 -8.87 36.24
C GLY A 144 14.82 -9.97 35.54
N GLU A 145 14.15 -11.05 35.15
CA GLU A 145 14.74 -12.18 34.43
C GLU A 145 14.90 -11.88 32.93
N VAL A 146 15.80 -10.94 32.61
CA VAL A 146 15.97 -10.34 31.27
C VAL A 146 16.15 -11.41 30.21
N GLU A 147 16.98 -12.43 30.42
CA GLU A 147 17.19 -13.49 29.42
C GLU A 147 15.90 -14.19 29.04
N SER A 148 15.04 -14.53 30.00
CA SER A 148 13.78 -15.19 29.75
C SER A 148 12.78 -14.27 29.02
N ILE A 149 12.80 -12.98 29.34
CA ILE A 149 11.97 -11.95 28.68
C ILE A 149 12.40 -11.78 27.22
N LEU A 150 13.70 -11.66 26.94
CA LEU A 150 14.21 -11.54 25.57
C LEU A 150 13.88 -12.79 24.73
N ARG A 151 14.04 -13.98 25.29
CA ARG A 151 13.66 -15.24 24.62
C ARG A 151 12.16 -15.35 24.37
N ALA A 152 11.31 -14.78 25.21
CA ALA A 152 9.88 -14.71 24.98
C ALA A 152 9.54 -13.73 23.86
N ALA A 153 10.15 -12.53 23.86
CA ALA A 153 9.96 -11.52 22.82
C ALA A 153 10.32 -12.06 21.42
N VAL A 154 11.45 -12.75 21.28
CA VAL A 154 11.85 -13.40 20.03
C VAL A 154 10.80 -14.39 19.54
N ARG A 155 10.24 -15.23 20.44
CA ARG A 155 9.19 -16.19 20.04
C ARG A 155 7.88 -15.50 19.63
N GLU A 156 7.52 -14.40 20.29
CA GLU A 156 6.31 -13.63 19.93
C GLU A 156 6.49 -12.94 18.58
N ILE A 157 7.67 -12.39 18.30
CA ILE A 157 7.99 -11.78 17.00
C ILE A 157 7.97 -12.84 15.88
N ASP A 158 8.56 -14.02 16.10
CA ASP A 158 8.56 -15.13 15.13
C ASP A 158 7.15 -15.70 14.89
N ALA A 159 6.23 -15.52 15.84
CA ALA A 159 4.83 -15.92 15.72
C ALA A 159 3.93 -14.91 14.98
N LEU A 160 4.44 -13.70 14.69
CA LEU A 160 3.68 -12.69 13.94
C LEU A 160 3.43 -13.14 12.50
N LEU A 161 2.20 -12.97 12.03
CA LEU A 161 1.82 -13.34 10.67
C LEU A 161 2.67 -12.57 9.64
N GLY A 162 3.33 -13.30 8.76
CA GLY A 162 4.18 -12.72 7.72
C GLY A 162 5.58 -12.31 8.18
N THR A 163 5.99 -12.68 9.39
CA THR A 163 7.33 -12.44 9.93
C THR A 163 8.03 -13.76 10.27
N GLN A 164 9.32 -13.81 10.05
CA GLN A 164 10.19 -14.94 10.41
C GLN A 164 11.51 -14.43 10.96
N VAL A 165 11.93 -14.92 12.11
CA VAL A 165 13.27 -14.66 12.64
C VAL A 165 14.29 -15.51 11.85
N THR A 166 15.20 -14.84 11.16
CA THR A 166 16.21 -15.48 10.30
C THR A 166 17.58 -15.63 10.95
N GLY A 167 17.84 -14.83 11.99
CA GLY A 167 19.07 -14.89 12.75
C GLY A 167 18.95 -14.24 14.12
N ILE A 168 19.68 -14.75 15.11
CA ILE A 168 19.72 -14.19 16.47
C ILE A 168 21.20 -14.12 16.91
N SER A 169 21.63 -12.95 17.39
CA SER A 169 22.95 -12.80 17.98
C SER A 169 23.06 -13.50 19.34
N PRO A 170 24.27 -13.77 19.84
CA PRO A 170 24.51 -14.04 21.25
C PRO A 170 23.98 -12.92 22.14
N LEU A 171 23.75 -13.22 23.43
CA LEU A 171 23.48 -12.20 24.45
C LEU A 171 24.78 -11.45 24.82
N TYR A 172 24.70 -10.13 24.75
CA TYR A 172 25.75 -9.23 25.12
C TYR A 172 25.43 -8.52 26.45
N ARG A 173 26.35 -8.53 27.39
CA ARG A 173 26.23 -7.76 28.62
C ARG A 173 26.94 -6.42 28.43
N THR A 174 26.22 -5.32 28.69
CA THR A 174 26.79 -3.96 28.63
C THR A 174 26.51 -3.21 29.90
N ALA A 175 27.49 -2.42 30.36
CA ALA A 175 27.31 -1.61 31.54
C ALA A 175 26.23 -0.56 31.40
N ALA A 176 25.53 -0.23 32.48
CA ALA A 176 24.51 0.82 32.55
C ALA A 176 25.15 2.22 32.51
N TRP A 177 25.67 2.61 31.36
CA TRP A 177 26.43 3.84 31.18
C TRP A 177 25.56 5.08 31.37
N GLY A 178 26.00 6.06 32.18
CA GLY A 178 25.27 7.31 32.44
C GLY A 178 24.05 7.18 33.35
N MET A 179 23.84 6.04 33.99
CA MET A 179 22.80 5.80 34.99
C MET A 179 23.29 5.93 36.43
N ALA A 180 22.38 5.88 37.42
CA ALA A 180 22.69 5.96 38.83
C ALA A 180 23.57 4.77 39.26
N ASP A 181 24.46 5.02 40.26
CA ASP A 181 25.29 3.98 40.85
C ASP A 181 24.45 2.79 41.36
N GLY A 182 24.89 1.58 41.02
CA GLY A 182 24.18 0.35 41.38
C GLY A 182 23.08 -0.11 40.36
N THR A 183 22.91 0.60 39.26
CA THR A 183 22.00 0.14 38.15
C THR A 183 22.60 -1.15 37.56
N PRO A 184 21.78 -2.23 37.42
CA PRO A 184 22.24 -3.47 36.81
C PRO A 184 22.69 -3.28 35.37
N ASP A 185 23.65 -4.10 34.94
CA ASP A 185 24.06 -4.20 33.54
C ASP A 185 22.90 -4.60 32.63
N PHE A 186 22.91 -4.11 31.40
CA PHE A 186 21.98 -4.53 30.37
C PHE A 186 22.41 -5.86 29.74
N LEU A 187 21.40 -6.71 29.41
CA LEU A 187 21.54 -7.79 28.45
C LEU A 187 20.89 -7.35 27.14
N ASN A 188 21.62 -7.50 26.04
CA ASN A 188 21.19 -7.09 24.71
C ASN A 188 21.34 -8.23 23.73
N ALA A 189 20.44 -8.29 22.76
CA ALA A 189 20.53 -9.16 21.60
C ALA A 189 20.08 -8.38 20.35
N VAL A 190 20.50 -8.87 19.20
CA VAL A 190 20.05 -8.37 17.89
C VAL A 190 19.46 -9.56 17.14
N GLU A 191 18.31 -9.36 16.53
CA GLU A 191 17.69 -10.36 15.65
C GLU A 191 17.50 -9.82 14.25
N GLU A 192 17.67 -10.70 13.26
CA GLU A 192 17.34 -10.45 11.86
C GLU A 192 15.99 -11.07 11.55
N LEU A 193 15.15 -10.30 10.87
CA LEU A 193 13.81 -10.69 10.50
C LEU A 193 13.65 -10.64 8.99
N GLY A 194 12.99 -11.65 8.40
CA GLY A 194 12.32 -11.53 7.14
C GLY A 194 10.86 -11.24 7.39
N THR A 195 10.33 -10.09 6.94
CA THR A 195 8.94 -9.72 7.14
C THR A 195 8.28 -9.24 5.86
N THR A 196 7.00 -9.56 5.72
CA THR A 196 6.15 -9.03 4.65
C THR A 196 5.38 -7.78 5.09
N MET A 197 5.54 -7.35 6.35
CA MET A 197 4.88 -6.15 6.90
C MET A 197 5.58 -4.89 6.38
N GLY A 198 4.80 -3.87 5.99
CA GLY A 198 5.31 -2.56 5.58
C GLY A 198 5.80 -1.75 6.78
N SER A 199 6.73 -0.82 6.56
CA SER A 199 7.35 0.04 7.61
C SER A 199 6.36 0.95 8.36
N HIS A 200 5.07 0.94 8.00
CA HIS A 200 4.01 1.75 8.62
C HIS A 200 2.99 0.94 9.43
N GLU A 201 3.18 -0.39 9.55
CA GLU A 201 2.25 -1.28 10.28
C GLU A 201 2.80 -1.69 11.66
N SER A 202 3.82 -1.02 12.16
CA SER A 202 4.43 -1.26 13.48
C SER A 202 4.04 -0.20 14.50
#